data_deaaa2a88299b0734e3e670686e4a9fa
#
_entry.id   deaaa2a88299b0734e3e670686e4a9fa
#
_cell.length_a   1.000
_cell.length_b   1.000
_cell.length_c   1.000
_cell.angle_alpha   90.00
_cell.angle_beta   90.00
_cell.angle_gamma   90.00
#
_symmetry.space_group_name_H-M   'P 1'
#
loop_
_entity.id
_entity.type
_entity.pdbx_description
1 polymer ?
#
loop_
_entity_poly.entity_id
_entity_poly.type
_entity_poly.pdbx_seq_one_letter_code
_entity_poly.pdbx_strand_id
1 'polypeptide(L)'
;MVIESNDSGQLVCQGLYQDLEYENIHMESAVKSDRIGIEMNRKVKRIGCSSIKDILENRKLDLVDADSILEVSTFISKGQSYEASDGNHDDLMMNLVLFGYFVSTQYFSEMTDINLKEMMFAKQMKEIEDDVPPVGFVDDGSDFIEQEKQREEAEKWFTYRGNVEEW
;
A
#
# COMPACT_ATOMS: atom_id res chain seq x y z
N MET A 1 11.10 -2.30 -1.64
CA MET A 1 12.39 -1.59 -1.91
C MET A 1 12.72 -1.70 -3.38
N VAL A 2 13.26 -0.64 -4.00
CA VAL A 2 13.75 -0.65 -5.39
C VAL A 2 15.27 -0.47 -5.34
N ILE A 3 16.01 -1.34 -6.02
CA ILE A 3 17.48 -1.38 -5.98
C ILE A 3 17.97 -1.47 -7.41
N GLU A 4 19.03 -0.73 -7.73
CA GLU A 4 19.76 -0.93 -8.98
C GLU A 4 20.57 -2.22 -8.89
N SER A 5 20.43 -3.11 -9.88
CA SER A 5 21.04 -4.44 -9.87
C SER A 5 22.31 -4.54 -10.73
N ASN A 6 22.91 -3.41 -11.14
CA ASN A 6 24.16 -3.40 -11.87
C ASN A 6 25.33 -3.71 -10.93
N ASP A 7 26.37 -4.35 -11.44
CA ASP A 7 27.66 -4.60 -10.76
C ASP A 7 27.49 -5.07 -9.29
N SER A 8 27.91 -4.28 -8.33
CA SER A 8 27.81 -4.57 -6.90
C SER A 8 26.36 -4.57 -6.37
N GLY A 9 25.43 -3.90 -7.04
CA GLY A 9 24.03 -3.87 -6.68
C GLY A 9 23.39 -5.26 -6.74
N GLN A 10 23.83 -6.13 -7.64
CA GLN A 10 23.34 -7.51 -7.70
C GLN A 10 23.70 -8.29 -6.43
N LEU A 11 24.89 -8.09 -5.87
CA LEU A 11 25.30 -8.74 -4.61
C LEU A 11 24.43 -8.24 -3.43
N VAL A 12 24.14 -6.95 -3.42
CA VAL A 12 23.24 -6.37 -2.40
C VAL A 12 21.83 -6.97 -2.53
N CYS A 13 21.30 -7.04 -3.74
CA CYS A 13 19.99 -7.66 -3.99
C CYS A 13 19.94 -9.12 -3.52
N GLN A 14 20.97 -9.90 -3.85
CA GLN A 14 21.07 -11.31 -3.44
C GLN A 14 21.19 -11.45 -1.93
N GLY A 15 22.06 -10.68 -1.28
CA GLY A 15 22.22 -10.72 0.17
C GLY A 15 20.94 -10.35 0.92
N LEU A 16 20.22 -9.34 0.46
CA LEU A 16 18.95 -8.97 1.07
C LEU A 16 17.89 -10.05 0.88
N TYR A 17 17.77 -10.59 -0.32
CA TYR A 17 16.72 -11.55 -0.64
C TYR A 17 17.01 -12.96 -0.11
N GLN A 18 18.26 -13.46 -0.30
CA GLN A 18 18.62 -14.82 0.05
C GLN A 18 19.13 -14.97 1.49
N ASP A 19 20.01 -14.04 1.95
CA ASP A 19 20.64 -14.17 3.26
C ASP A 19 19.79 -13.58 4.38
N LEU A 20 19.08 -12.49 4.10
CA LEU A 20 18.23 -11.80 5.07
C LEU A 20 16.73 -12.08 4.89
N GLU A 21 16.36 -12.90 3.90
CA GLU A 21 14.97 -13.29 3.60
C GLU A 21 14.02 -12.08 3.48
N TYR A 22 14.55 -10.93 2.97
CA TYR A 22 13.77 -9.72 2.80
C TYR A 22 13.01 -9.76 1.48
N GLU A 23 11.75 -10.14 1.52
CA GLU A 23 10.91 -10.36 0.33
C GLU A 23 10.38 -9.07 -0.32
N ASN A 24 10.39 -7.92 0.38
CA ASN A 24 9.83 -6.68 -0.13
C ASN A 24 10.79 -5.91 -1.04
N ILE A 25 11.36 -6.61 -2.02
CA ILE A 25 12.23 -6.06 -3.07
C ILE A 25 11.48 -6.15 -4.39
N HIS A 26 11.55 -5.06 -5.18
CA HIS A 26 10.99 -5.07 -6.53
C HIS A 26 11.72 -6.09 -7.41
N MET A 27 10.94 -6.97 -8.04
CA MET A 27 11.42 -7.92 -9.02
C MET A 27 10.96 -7.49 -10.41
N GLU A 28 11.89 -7.33 -11.33
CA GLU A 28 11.57 -7.08 -12.72
C GLU A 28 11.27 -8.41 -13.43
N SER A 29 10.03 -8.57 -13.89
CA SER A 29 9.65 -9.77 -14.65
C SER A 29 10.28 -9.71 -16.05
N ALA A 30 11.28 -10.57 -16.27
CA ALA A 30 11.91 -10.75 -17.56
C ALA A 30 11.36 -12.03 -18.25
N VAL A 31 11.35 -12.04 -19.58
CA VAL A 31 10.81 -13.17 -20.40
C VAL A 31 11.41 -14.54 -20.04
N LYS A 32 12.53 -14.59 -19.36
CA LYS A 32 13.25 -15.85 -19.04
C LYS A 32 13.52 -16.06 -17.54
N SER A 33 13.46 -15.04 -16.73
CA SER A 33 13.66 -15.18 -15.26
C SER A 33 13.27 -13.87 -14.57
N ASP A 34 12.70 -13.98 -13.38
CA ASP A 34 12.52 -12.83 -12.52
C ASP A 34 13.89 -12.34 -12.03
N ARG A 35 14.16 -11.06 -12.22
CA ARG A 35 15.40 -10.42 -11.74
C ARG A 35 15.07 -9.61 -10.49
N ILE A 36 15.90 -9.76 -9.48
CA ILE A 36 15.81 -8.96 -8.27
C ILE A 36 16.43 -7.58 -8.57
N GLY A 37 15.65 -6.52 -8.33
CA GLY A 37 16.06 -5.15 -8.64
C GLY A 37 15.87 -4.76 -10.11
N ILE A 38 16.36 -3.60 -10.47
CA ILE A 38 16.25 -3.02 -11.82
C ILE A 38 17.65 -2.87 -12.42
N GLU A 39 17.84 -3.42 -13.63
CA GLU A 39 19.08 -3.25 -14.38
C GLU A 39 19.08 -1.88 -15.08
N MET A 40 19.95 -0.96 -14.64
CA MET A 40 20.11 0.35 -15.26
C MET A 40 20.82 0.23 -16.61
N ASN A 41 20.07 0.36 -17.67
CA ASN A 41 20.56 0.41 -19.03
C ASN A 41 20.12 1.72 -19.72
N ARG A 42 20.58 1.97 -20.94
CA ARG A 42 20.26 3.20 -21.67
C ARG A 42 18.76 3.45 -21.83
N LYS A 43 17.97 2.38 -22.00
CA LYS A 43 16.50 2.48 -22.16
C LYS A 43 15.88 2.87 -20.84
N VAL A 44 16.23 2.18 -19.76
CA VAL A 44 15.75 2.46 -18.38
C VAL A 44 16.12 3.88 -17.98
N LYS A 45 17.40 4.30 -18.17
CA LYS A 45 17.85 5.65 -17.87
C LYS A 45 17.03 6.71 -18.62
N ARG A 46 16.80 6.52 -19.91
CA ARG A 46 16.02 7.47 -20.72
C ARG A 46 14.57 7.57 -20.28
N ILE A 47 13.91 6.43 -20.01
CA ILE A 47 12.52 6.41 -19.53
C ILE A 47 12.45 7.08 -18.15
N GLY A 48 13.35 6.72 -17.25
CA GLY A 48 13.41 7.31 -15.91
C GLY A 48 13.63 8.82 -15.93
N CYS A 49 14.56 9.31 -16.74
CA CYS A 49 14.79 10.76 -16.92
C CYS A 49 13.54 11.49 -17.45
N SER A 50 12.84 10.89 -18.44
CA SER A 50 11.61 11.50 -18.96
C SER A 50 10.52 11.51 -17.91
N SER A 51 10.33 10.40 -17.21
CA SER A 51 9.29 10.26 -16.20
C SER A 51 9.53 11.19 -14.99
N ILE A 52 10.77 11.25 -14.47
CA ILE A 52 11.07 12.14 -13.33
C ILE A 52 10.91 13.62 -13.71
N LYS A 53 11.28 14.00 -14.94
CA LYS A 53 11.04 15.33 -15.46
C LYS A 53 9.55 15.67 -15.43
N ASP A 54 8.70 14.80 -15.99
CA ASP A 54 7.25 15.00 -16.01
C ASP A 54 6.65 15.09 -14.59
N ILE A 55 7.16 14.28 -13.66
CA ILE A 55 6.73 14.28 -12.27
C ILE A 55 7.07 15.61 -11.58
N LEU A 56 8.28 16.13 -11.79
CA LEU A 56 8.74 17.40 -11.22
C LEU A 56 8.03 18.60 -11.85
N GLU A 57 7.91 18.65 -13.18
CA GLU A 57 7.24 19.74 -13.91
C GLU A 57 5.75 19.84 -13.53
N ASN A 58 5.11 18.71 -13.30
CA ASN A 58 3.71 18.63 -12.88
C ASN A 58 3.51 18.75 -11.37
N ARG A 59 4.56 19.06 -10.59
CA ARG A 59 4.52 19.20 -9.13
C ARG A 59 3.91 17.99 -8.39
N LYS A 60 4.20 16.79 -8.90
CA LYS A 60 3.77 15.53 -8.28
C LYS A 60 4.78 15.01 -7.25
N LEU A 61 5.95 15.61 -7.21
CA LEU A 61 7.02 15.32 -6.27
C LEU A 61 7.69 16.64 -5.85
N ASP A 62 7.78 16.86 -4.54
CA ASP A 62 8.51 17.99 -3.97
C ASP A 62 9.87 17.50 -3.48
N LEU A 63 10.94 18.07 -4.06
CA LEU A 63 12.30 17.86 -3.59
C LEU A 63 12.62 18.89 -2.52
N VAL A 64 12.99 18.44 -1.33
CA VAL A 64 13.33 19.28 -0.18
C VAL A 64 14.82 19.26 0.18
N ASP A 65 15.54 18.24 -0.30
CA ASP A 65 16.94 18.07 -0.06
C ASP A 65 17.79 18.90 -1.01
N ALA A 66 18.70 19.73 -0.44
CA ALA A 66 19.48 20.69 -1.21
C ALA A 66 20.48 20.01 -2.15
N ASP A 67 21.06 18.88 -1.75
CA ASP A 67 22.05 18.16 -2.57
C ASP A 67 21.36 17.51 -3.77
N SER A 68 20.17 16.92 -3.56
CA SER A 68 19.36 16.36 -4.64
C SER A 68 18.93 17.45 -5.64
N ILE A 69 18.54 18.64 -5.17
CA ILE A 69 18.20 19.79 -6.03
C ILE A 69 19.42 20.23 -6.84
N LEU A 70 20.60 20.25 -6.22
CA LEU A 70 21.83 20.63 -6.89
C LEU A 70 22.15 19.65 -8.01
N GLU A 71 22.12 18.33 -7.75
CA GLU A 71 22.38 17.31 -8.76
C GLU A 71 21.36 17.37 -9.92
N VAL A 72 20.07 17.53 -9.62
CA VAL A 72 19.04 17.74 -10.66
C VAL A 72 19.37 18.97 -11.53
N SER A 73 19.83 20.06 -10.93
CA SER A 73 20.13 21.32 -11.65
C SER A 73 21.40 21.22 -12.51
N THR A 74 22.33 20.34 -12.16
CA THR A 74 23.60 20.12 -12.87
C THR A 74 23.58 18.94 -13.81
N PHE A 75 22.45 18.22 -13.88
CA PHE A 75 22.28 17.06 -14.75
C PHE A 75 21.94 17.48 -16.19
N ILE A 76 22.77 17.06 -17.13
CA ILE A 76 22.71 17.53 -18.51
C ILE A 76 22.59 16.35 -19.50
N SER A 77 22.02 16.68 -20.66
CA SER A 77 22.02 15.75 -21.81
C SER A 77 23.37 15.81 -22.52
N LYS A 78 24.02 14.68 -22.68
CA LYS A 78 25.29 14.55 -23.43
C LYS A 78 25.16 13.47 -24.51
N GLY A 79 24.93 13.91 -25.71
CA GLY A 79 24.70 13.01 -26.84
C GLY A 79 23.38 12.21 -26.70
N GLN A 80 23.51 10.89 -26.54
CA GLN A 80 22.35 9.99 -26.35
C GLN A 80 22.16 9.54 -24.88
N SER A 81 22.89 10.16 -23.95
CA SER A 81 22.85 9.85 -22.54
C SER A 81 22.62 11.11 -21.70
N TYR A 82 22.52 10.93 -20.41
CA TYR A 82 22.38 12.00 -19.42
C TYR A 82 23.44 11.76 -18.35
N GLU A 83 24.09 12.80 -17.89
CA GLU A 83 25.14 12.73 -16.87
C GLU A 83 25.26 14.05 -16.12
N ALA A 84 25.94 14.07 -14.96
CA ALA A 84 26.29 15.31 -14.30
C ALA A 84 27.23 16.15 -15.18
N SER A 85 27.12 17.47 -15.11
CA SER A 85 28.08 18.37 -15.72
C SER A 85 29.46 18.22 -15.06
N ASP A 86 30.51 18.57 -15.79
CA ASP A 86 31.91 18.36 -15.34
C ASP A 86 32.15 18.88 -13.91
N GLY A 87 32.71 18.03 -13.06
CA GLY A 87 32.97 18.32 -11.65
C GLY A 87 31.82 18.15 -10.68
N ASN A 88 30.66 17.70 -11.12
CA ASN A 88 29.52 17.40 -10.29
C ASN A 88 29.26 15.88 -10.21
N HIS A 89 28.40 15.49 -9.27
CA HIS A 89 27.94 14.11 -9.05
C HIS A 89 26.51 13.94 -9.53
N ASP A 90 26.11 12.70 -9.82
CA ASP A 90 24.74 12.34 -10.24
C ASP A 90 24.16 11.14 -9.46
N ASP A 91 24.73 10.81 -8.31
CA ASP A 91 24.32 9.64 -7.52
C ASP A 91 22.87 9.77 -7.02
N LEU A 92 22.51 10.93 -6.48
CA LEU A 92 21.15 11.20 -6.00
C LEU A 92 20.19 11.36 -7.19
N MET A 93 20.65 12.01 -8.27
CA MET A 93 19.85 12.11 -9.49
C MET A 93 19.60 10.75 -10.10
N MET A 94 20.55 9.81 -10.06
CA MET A 94 20.35 8.45 -10.54
C MET A 94 19.32 7.67 -9.72
N ASN A 95 19.22 7.91 -8.41
CA ASN A 95 18.16 7.36 -7.57
C ASN A 95 16.79 7.91 -7.99
N LEU A 96 16.69 9.19 -8.32
CA LEU A 96 15.46 9.79 -8.85
C LEU A 96 15.10 9.22 -10.23
N VAL A 97 16.09 8.98 -11.09
CA VAL A 97 15.90 8.32 -12.39
C VAL A 97 15.36 6.90 -12.21
N LEU A 98 15.90 6.14 -11.26
CA LEU A 98 15.44 4.80 -10.93
C LEU A 98 13.98 4.83 -10.42
N PHE A 99 13.67 5.78 -9.53
CA PHE A 99 12.31 6.02 -9.05
C PHE A 99 11.36 6.39 -10.21
N GLY A 100 11.76 7.33 -11.10
CA GLY A 100 10.97 7.73 -12.26
C GLY A 100 10.68 6.55 -13.21
N TYR A 101 11.66 5.67 -13.42
CA TYR A 101 11.45 4.44 -14.19
C TYR A 101 10.44 3.52 -13.49
N PHE A 102 10.64 3.25 -12.20
CA PHE A 102 9.76 2.39 -11.41
C PHE A 102 8.30 2.85 -11.44
N VAL A 103 8.06 4.15 -11.24
CA VAL A 103 6.70 4.75 -11.30
C VAL A 103 6.07 4.60 -12.69
N SER A 104 6.86 4.55 -13.76
CA SER A 104 6.37 4.35 -15.13
C SER A 104 6.02 2.89 -15.46
N THR A 105 6.32 1.94 -14.56
CA THR A 105 6.02 0.52 -14.78
C THR A 105 4.55 0.19 -14.55
N GLN A 106 4.05 -0.81 -15.26
CA GLN A 106 2.71 -1.34 -15.05
C GLN A 106 2.53 -1.87 -13.62
N TYR A 107 3.57 -2.50 -13.06
CA TYR A 107 3.57 -2.99 -11.68
C TYR A 107 3.24 -1.89 -10.66
N PHE A 108 3.85 -0.69 -10.80
CA PHE A 108 3.55 0.44 -9.91
C PHE A 108 2.11 0.91 -10.06
N SER A 109 1.61 1.00 -11.29
CA SER A 109 0.21 1.37 -11.56
C SER A 109 -0.76 0.38 -10.90
N GLU A 110 -0.55 -0.91 -11.08
CA GLU A 110 -1.37 -1.96 -10.49
C GLU A 110 -1.33 -1.91 -8.95
N MET A 111 -0.14 -1.77 -8.37
CA MET A 111 0.03 -1.66 -6.93
C MET A 111 -0.67 -0.41 -6.35
N THR A 112 -0.59 0.71 -7.04
CA THR A 112 -1.22 1.97 -6.62
C THR A 112 -2.75 1.86 -6.72
N ASP A 113 -3.28 1.24 -7.77
CA ASP A 113 -4.71 1.02 -7.93
C ASP A 113 -5.28 0.10 -6.84
N ILE A 114 -4.54 -0.94 -6.45
CA ILE A 114 -4.93 -1.82 -5.34
C ILE A 114 -4.95 -1.03 -4.03
N ASN A 115 -3.89 -0.31 -3.71
CA ASN A 115 -3.79 0.50 -2.50
C ASN A 115 -4.88 1.58 -2.43
N LEU A 116 -5.20 2.23 -3.56
CA LEU A 116 -6.27 3.22 -3.64
C LEU A 116 -7.63 2.58 -3.35
N LYS A 117 -7.91 1.39 -3.90
CA LYS A 117 -9.15 0.66 -3.62
C LYS A 117 -9.25 0.26 -2.15
N GLU A 118 -8.17 -0.22 -1.55
CA GLU A 118 -8.11 -0.56 -0.12
C GLU A 118 -8.34 0.66 0.77
N MET A 119 -7.71 1.79 0.45
CA MET A 119 -7.93 3.06 1.17
C MET A 119 -9.38 3.55 1.05
N MET A 120 -9.97 3.48 -0.14
CA MET A 120 -11.36 3.86 -0.35
C MET A 120 -12.31 2.94 0.42
N PHE A 121 -12.05 1.63 0.40
CA PHE A 121 -12.84 0.66 1.15
C PHE A 121 -12.72 0.89 2.67
N ALA A 122 -11.51 1.09 3.19
CA ALA A 122 -11.28 1.40 4.61
C ALA A 122 -11.98 2.69 5.04
N LYS A 123 -11.98 3.71 4.17
CA LYS A 123 -12.69 4.97 4.44
C LYS A 123 -14.21 4.74 4.48
N GLN A 124 -14.77 3.99 3.54
CA GLN A 124 -16.21 3.66 3.53
C GLN A 124 -16.60 2.85 4.77
N MET A 125 -15.79 1.86 5.16
CA MET A 125 -16.05 1.08 6.37
C MET A 125 -16.06 1.96 7.61
N LYS A 126 -15.11 2.89 7.72
CA LYS A 126 -15.08 3.84 8.83
C LYS A 126 -16.29 4.77 8.85
N GLU A 127 -16.72 5.28 7.69
CA GLU A 127 -17.93 6.09 7.58
C GLU A 127 -19.18 5.29 8.01
N ILE A 128 -19.25 4.00 7.65
CA ILE A 128 -20.33 3.11 8.09
C ILE A 128 -20.27 2.88 9.61
N GLU A 129 -19.09 2.64 10.17
CA GLU A 129 -18.90 2.47 11.61
C GLU A 129 -19.28 3.73 12.40
N ASP A 130 -18.94 4.91 11.87
CA ASP A 130 -19.26 6.20 12.49
C ASP A 130 -20.77 6.54 12.37
N ASP A 131 -21.45 6.08 11.32
CA ASP A 131 -22.88 6.27 11.08
C ASP A 131 -23.76 5.22 11.78
N VAL A 132 -23.19 4.08 12.19
CA VAL A 132 -23.91 3.13 13.03
C VAL A 132 -24.06 3.77 14.42
N PRO A 133 -25.26 4.17 14.84
CA PRO A 133 -25.45 4.68 16.19
C PRO A 133 -24.91 3.62 17.15
N PRO A 134 -24.38 4.00 18.32
CA PRO A 134 -23.93 3.04 19.32
C PRO A 134 -25.13 2.27 19.84
N VAL A 135 -25.61 1.34 19.06
CA VAL A 135 -26.66 0.39 19.44
C VAL A 135 -25.96 -0.65 20.31
N GLY A 136 -25.69 -0.21 21.54
CA GLY A 136 -25.55 -1.16 22.61
C GLY A 136 -26.92 -1.82 22.74
N PHE A 137 -26.95 -3.10 22.50
CA PHE A 137 -28.11 -3.96 22.59
C PHE A 137 -29.15 -3.76 21.47
N VAL A 138 -29.04 -4.55 20.44
CA VAL A 138 -30.22 -5.06 19.79
C VAL A 138 -30.89 -5.95 20.84
N ASP A 139 -31.90 -5.40 21.54
CA ASP A 139 -32.86 -6.22 22.26
C ASP A 139 -33.56 -7.04 21.19
N ASP A 140 -33.14 -8.28 21.03
CA ASP A 140 -33.76 -9.23 20.09
C ASP A 140 -35.17 -9.68 20.56
N GLY A 141 -35.64 -9.06 21.64
CA GLY A 141 -36.94 -9.39 22.23
C GLY A 141 -36.94 -10.73 22.99
N SER A 142 -35.79 -11.39 23.10
CA SER A 142 -35.68 -12.69 23.79
C SER A 142 -36.06 -12.59 25.27
N ASP A 143 -35.68 -11.50 25.90
CA ASP A 143 -36.02 -11.22 27.31
C ASP A 143 -37.53 -11.03 27.50
N PHE A 144 -38.23 -10.42 26.56
CA PHE A 144 -39.68 -10.30 26.58
C PHE A 144 -40.38 -11.64 26.41
N ILE A 145 -39.91 -12.47 25.50
CA ILE A 145 -40.46 -13.81 25.22
C ILE A 145 -40.24 -14.73 26.45
N GLU A 146 -39.11 -14.61 27.09
CA GLU A 146 -38.78 -15.41 28.27
C GLU A 146 -39.62 -14.98 29.51
N GLN A 147 -39.82 -13.68 29.69
CA GLN A 147 -40.71 -13.14 30.73
C GLN A 147 -42.17 -13.51 30.52
N GLU A 148 -42.63 -13.51 29.28
CA GLU A 148 -44.01 -13.88 28.93
C GLU A 148 -44.25 -15.39 29.16
N LYS A 149 -43.31 -16.25 28.81
CA LYS A 149 -43.33 -17.68 29.15
C LYS A 149 -43.34 -17.95 30.64
N GLN A 150 -42.52 -17.23 31.42
CA GLN A 150 -42.51 -17.35 32.88
C GLN A 150 -43.82 -16.89 33.51
N ARG A 151 -44.47 -15.85 32.99
CA ARG A 151 -45.80 -15.42 33.40
C ARG A 151 -46.86 -16.46 33.11
N GLU A 152 -46.91 -17.00 31.90
CA GLU A 152 -47.86 -18.07 31.51
C GLU A 152 -47.68 -19.34 32.35
N GLU A 153 -46.43 -19.71 32.66
CA GLU A 153 -46.17 -20.84 33.54
C GLU A 153 -46.60 -20.58 34.96
N ALA A 154 -46.37 -19.37 35.49
CA ALA A 154 -46.81 -18.99 36.80
C ALA A 154 -48.35 -18.96 36.90
N GLU A 155 -49.07 -18.45 35.90
CA GLU A 155 -50.52 -18.48 35.82
C GLU A 155 -51.07 -19.91 35.79
N LYS A 156 -50.47 -20.80 35.05
CA LYS A 156 -50.80 -22.22 35.03
C LYS A 156 -50.66 -22.90 36.40
N TRP A 157 -49.60 -22.54 37.15
CA TRP A 157 -49.42 -23.04 38.49
C TRP A 157 -50.46 -22.49 39.49
N PHE A 158 -50.90 -21.23 39.35
CA PHE A 158 -51.92 -20.64 40.18
C PHE A 158 -53.31 -21.25 39.92
N THR A 159 -53.66 -21.52 38.66
CA THR A 159 -54.92 -22.18 38.29
C THR A 159 -54.95 -23.65 38.70
N TYR A 160 -53.83 -24.35 38.72
CA TYR A 160 -53.73 -25.72 39.18
C TYR A 160 -53.90 -25.84 40.70
N ARG A 161 -53.45 -24.85 41.50
CA ARG A 161 -53.60 -24.82 42.98
C ARG A 161 -55.01 -24.46 43.40
N GLY A 162 -55.75 -23.67 42.62
CA GLY A 162 -57.14 -23.31 42.92
C GLY A 162 -58.10 -24.47 42.79
N ASN A 163 -57.75 -25.54 42.07
CA ASN A 163 -58.62 -26.72 41.88
C ASN A 163 -58.35 -27.85 42.90
N VAL A 164 -57.44 -27.68 43.87
CA VAL A 164 -57.05 -28.72 44.84
C VAL A 164 -57.73 -28.49 46.22
N GLU A 165 -58.43 -27.36 46.43
CA GLU A 165 -59.12 -27.09 47.72
C GLU A 165 -60.62 -27.48 47.77
N GLU A 166 -61.11 -28.21 46.78
CA GLU A 166 -62.44 -28.81 46.82
C GLU A 166 -62.39 -30.36 46.85
N TRP A 167 -61.83 -30.90 48.00
CA TRP A 167 -62.07 -32.30 48.46
C TRP A 167 -62.09 -32.36 49.97
#